data_9e989042519b6ffe3bb8600950587213
#
_entry.id   9e989042519b6ffe3bb8600950587213
#
_cell.length_a   1.000
_cell.length_b   1.000
_cell.length_c   1.000
_cell.angle_alpha   90.00
_cell.angle_beta   90.00
_cell.angle_gamma   90.00
#
_symmetry.space_group_name_H-M   'P 1'
#
loop_
_entity.id
_entity.type
_entity.pdbx_description
1 polymer ?
#
loop_
_entity_poly.entity_id
_entity_poly.type
_entity_poly.pdbx_seq_one_letter_code
_entity_poly.pdbx_strand_id
1 'polypeptide(L)'
;MRNRMTLEYLGLWEELYNPDFKPLGFEGFRKEVGLNHFTMSPSKWIDGVNAIGIVAQSGRYGGTYARSDIAFKFAAWLSVEFELYLVKEFQRLKAKEQELIGWSAKLELAKINYRIHTDAIKEKLIPAQVSRVQMSIIYASEADVLNVALFGMTHQQWQAQNPELKGNQRDYATVNQLICISNMENINAVMINDGIPQPQRLKKLNEIAIQQMRILSEVDGRKYLK
;
A
#
# COMPACT_ATOMS: atom_id res chain seq x y z
N MET A 1 21.31 3.49 34.26
CA MET A 1 19.94 2.99 34.01
C MET A 1 19.38 2.48 35.34
N ARG A 2 18.25 3.02 35.81
CA ARG A 2 17.59 2.61 37.07
C ARG A 2 16.14 2.18 36.88
N ASN A 3 15.59 2.46 35.69
CA ASN A 3 14.19 2.18 35.37
C ASN A 3 14.02 0.71 34.94
N ARG A 4 13.10 0.01 35.61
CA ARG A 4 12.78 -1.40 35.34
C ARG A 4 12.33 -1.61 33.90
N MET A 5 11.46 -0.76 33.37
CA MET A 5 10.99 -0.87 31.98
C MET A 5 12.12 -0.73 30.96
N THR A 6 13.11 0.12 31.24
CA THR A 6 14.28 0.26 30.35
C THR A 6 15.13 -1.02 30.38
N LEU A 7 15.34 -1.62 31.55
CA LEU A 7 16.08 -2.86 31.67
C LEU A 7 15.36 -4.02 30.95
N GLU A 8 14.06 -4.15 31.16
CA GLU A 8 13.25 -5.17 30.50
C GLU A 8 13.22 -5.00 28.98
N TYR A 9 13.15 -3.76 28.47
CA TYR A 9 13.25 -3.49 27.05
C TYR A 9 14.61 -3.92 26.46
N LEU A 10 15.70 -3.59 27.14
CA LEU A 10 17.04 -4.00 26.72
C LEU A 10 17.19 -5.53 26.74
N GLY A 11 16.69 -6.18 27.79
CA GLY A 11 16.74 -7.66 27.91
C GLY A 11 15.97 -8.34 26.78
N LEU A 12 14.75 -7.88 26.52
CA LEU A 12 13.95 -8.40 25.40
C LEU A 12 14.63 -8.16 24.05
N TRP A 13 15.25 -6.99 23.87
CA TRP A 13 15.97 -6.68 22.63
C TRP A 13 17.16 -7.64 22.43
N GLU A 14 17.96 -7.87 23.46
CA GLU A 14 19.09 -8.81 23.40
C GLU A 14 18.60 -10.25 23.16
N GLU A 15 17.52 -10.67 23.81
CA GLU A 15 16.92 -12.00 23.60
C GLU A 15 16.48 -12.23 22.14
N LEU A 16 15.95 -11.20 21.49
CA LEU A 16 15.48 -11.29 20.08
C LEU A 16 16.62 -11.25 19.06
N TYR A 17 17.70 -10.52 19.33
CA TYR A 17 18.70 -10.20 18.31
C TYR A 17 20.12 -10.67 18.63
N ASN A 18 20.39 -11.18 19.85
CA ASN A 18 21.70 -11.58 20.28
C ASN A 18 21.75 -13.10 20.57
N PRO A 19 22.35 -13.89 19.69
CA PRO A 19 22.44 -15.36 19.90
C PRO A 19 23.30 -15.75 21.11
N ASP A 20 24.22 -14.85 21.53
CA ASP A 20 25.14 -15.09 22.66
C ASP A 20 24.67 -14.40 23.96
N PHE A 21 23.41 -14.01 24.03
CA PHE A 21 22.78 -13.40 25.19
C PHE A 21 22.85 -14.31 26.40
N LYS A 22 23.13 -13.75 27.61
CA LYS A 22 23.20 -14.49 28.86
C LYS A 22 21.95 -14.26 29.72
N PRO A 23 20.91 -15.10 29.64
CA PRO A 23 19.65 -14.92 30.35
C PRO A 23 19.83 -14.90 31.88
N LEU A 24 20.77 -15.72 32.43
CA LEU A 24 21.05 -15.75 33.87
C LEU A 24 21.61 -14.41 34.38
N GLY A 25 22.45 -13.74 33.60
CA GLY A 25 22.94 -12.41 33.93
C GLY A 25 21.83 -11.38 33.95
N PHE A 26 20.92 -11.46 33.00
CA PHE A 26 19.73 -10.60 32.91
C PHE A 26 18.80 -10.81 34.13
N GLU A 27 18.51 -12.05 34.50
CA GLU A 27 17.68 -12.36 35.68
C GLU A 27 18.30 -11.83 36.97
N GLY A 28 19.65 -11.85 37.10
CA GLY A 28 20.37 -11.20 38.20
C GLY A 28 20.04 -9.71 38.29
N PHE A 29 20.16 -8.98 37.16
CA PHE A 29 19.84 -7.56 37.12
C PHE A 29 18.36 -7.27 37.34
N ARG A 30 17.46 -8.12 36.85
CA ARG A 30 16.02 -8.01 37.04
C ARG A 30 15.57 -8.10 38.48
N LYS A 31 16.28 -8.92 39.31
CA LYS A 31 16.03 -9.03 40.75
C LYS A 31 16.51 -7.79 41.51
N GLU A 32 17.59 -7.16 41.07
CA GLU A 32 18.18 -6.00 41.73
C GLU A 32 17.49 -4.69 41.36
N VAL A 33 16.85 -4.61 40.16
CA VAL A 33 16.22 -3.40 39.68
C VAL A 33 15.04 -3.02 40.59
N GLY A 34 15.04 -1.76 41.04
CA GLY A 34 14.08 -1.25 42.03
C GLY A 34 14.64 -1.14 43.44
N LEU A 35 15.78 -1.76 43.75
CA LEU A 35 16.47 -1.53 45.01
C LEU A 35 17.15 -0.16 44.99
N ASN A 36 17.17 0.52 46.16
CA ASN A 36 17.70 1.90 46.28
C ASN A 36 19.17 2.04 45.86
N HIS A 37 19.97 1.00 46.00
CA HIS A 37 21.39 0.97 45.64
C HIS A 37 21.65 0.53 44.20
N PHE A 38 20.61 0.10 43.45
CA PHE A 38 20.79 -0.41 42.10
C PHE A 38 21.18 0.70 41.13
N THR A 39 22.32 0.52 40.47
CA THR A 39 22.79 1.35 39.36
C THR A 39 23.34 0.47 38.29
N MET A 40 22.92 0.72 37.02
CA MET A 40 23.40 0.02 35.86
C MET A 40 24.15 1.00 34.94
N SER A 41 25.46 0.78 34.82
CA SER A 41 26.25 1.44 33.75
C SER A 41 26.14 0.66 32.45
N PRO A 42 26.37 1.30 31.29
CA PRO A 42 26.43 0.58 30.02
C PRO A 42 27.42 -0.57 30.00
N SER A 43 28.64 -0.37 30.55
CA SER A 43 29.66 -1.44 30.66
C SER A 43 29.18 -2.61 31.51
N LYS A 44 28.60 -2.33 32.69
CA LYS A 44 28.05 -3.40 33.56
C LYS A 44 26.97 -4.22 32.85
N TRP A 45 26.13 -3.56 32.01
CA TRP A 45 25.15 -4.25 31.17
C TRP A 45 25.84 -5.14 30.14
N ILE A 46 26.77 -4.57 29.33
CA ILE A 46 27.47 -5.27 28.27
C ILE A 46 28.15 -6.53 28.79
N ASP A 47 28.94 -6.39 29.88
CA ASP A 47 29.71 -7.49 30.43
C ASP A 47 28.81 -8.56 31.10
N GLY A 48 27.75 -8.13 31.77
CA GLY A 48 26.85 -9.02 32.52
C GLY A 48 25.98 -9.91 31.62
N VAL A 49 25.52 -9.43 30.48
CA VAL A 49 24.62 -10.16 29.56
C VAL A 49 25.23 -10.44 28.19
N ASN A 50 26.48 -10.05 27.97
CA ASN A 50 27.14 -10.13 26.66
C ASN A 50 26.37 -9.32 25.58
N ALA A 51 25.96 -8.08 25.92
CA ALA A 51 25.10 -7.28 25.10
C ALA A 51 25.78 -6.82 23.81
N ILE A 52 25.01 -6.78 22.72
CA ILE A 52 25.41 -6.26 21.41
C ILE A 52 24.59 -5.03 20.98
N GLY A 53 23.49 -4.75 21.64
CA GLY A 53 22.60 -3.61 21.33
C GLY A 53 23.17 -2.26 21.77
N ILE A 54 24.09 -2.25 22.74
CA ILE A 54 24.76 -1.07 23.27
C ILE A 54 26.27 -1.28 23.23
N VAL A 55 27.01 -0.26 22.80
CA VAL A 55 28.49 -0.24 22.83
C VAL A 55 28.94 0.95 23.67
N ALA A 56 29.86 0.73 24.60
CA ALA A 56 30.46 1.79 25.44
C ALA A 56 31.95 1.88 25.14
N GLN A 57 32.41 3.09 24.84
CA GLN A 57 33.83 3.39 24.65
C GLN A 57 34.30 4.38 25.71
N SER A 58 35.40 4.09 26.35
CA SER A 58 36.03 4.98 27.32
C SER A 58 37.04 5.93 26.63
N GLY A 59 37.31 7.09 27.26
CA GLY A 59 38.32 8.05 26.78
C GLY A 59 37.76 9.40 26.38
N ARG A 60 38.65 10.32 25.95
CA ARG A 60 38.32 11.73 25.60
C ARG A 60 37.24 11.82 24.50
N TYR A 61 37.24 10.88 23.56
CA TYR A 61 36.28 10.78 22.46
C TYR A 61 35.35 9.58 22.61
N GLY A 62 35.26 9.06 23.84
CA GLY A 62 34.39 7.95 24.18
C GLY A 62 32.92 8.35 24.24
N GLY A 63 32.04 7.34 24.30
CA GLY A 63 30.61 7.55 24.41
C GLY A 63 29.87 6.23 24.51
N THR A 64 28.57 6.34 24.66
CA THR A 64 27.67 5.18 24.60
C THR A 64 26.85 5.27 23.33
N TYR A 65 26.95 4.24 22.54
CA TYR A 65 26.24 4.10 21.25
C TYR A 65 25.24 2.96 21.40
N ALA A 66 24.09 3.07 20.76
CA ALA A 66 23.06 2.05 20.80
C ALA A 66 22.48 1.82 19.39
N ARG A 67 21.88 0.66 19.17
CA ARG A 67 21.07 0.41 17.99
C ARG A 67 19.91 1.41 17.93
N SER A 68 19.44 1.72 16.72
CA SER A 68 18.46 2.80 16.48
C SER A 68 17.18 2.66 17.31
N ASP A 69 16.62 1.47 17.39
CA ASP A 69 15.41 1.15 18.15
C ASP A 69 15.61 1.35 19.66
N ILE A 70 16.78 0.94 20.19
CA ILE A 70 17.17 1.22 21.58
C ILE A 70 17.34 2.75 21.78
N ALA A 71 18.00 3.43 20.85
CA ALA A 71 18.18 4.88 20.93
C ALA A 71 16.83 5.62 20.89
N PHE A 72 15.89 5.21 20.03
CA PHE A 72 14.54 5.75 20.00
C PHE A 72 13.78 5.54 21.32
N LYS A 73 13.94 4.37 21.96
CA LYS A 73 13.35 4.12 23.29
C LYS A 73 13.89 5.07 24.35
N PHE A 74 15.19 5.34 24.33
CA PHE A 74 15.79 6.33 25.24
C PHE A 74 15.32 7.76 24.96
N ALA A 75 15.25 8.14 23.69
CA ALA A 75 14.77 9.47 23.30
C ALA A 75 13.29 9.68 23.72
N ALA A 76 12.43 8.67 23.54
CA ALA A 76 11.03 8.71 24.00
C ALA A 76 10.93 8.85 25.54
N TRP A 77 11.86 8.23 26.28
CA TRP A 77 11.91 8.41 27.73
C TRP A 77 12.37 9.81 28.16
N LEU A 78 13.22 10.47 27.37
CA LEU A 78 13.74 11.81 27.67
C LEU A 78 12.76 12.93 27.28
N SER A 79 11.92 12.72 26.26
CA SER A 79 10.99 13.72 25.74
C SER A 79 9.63 13.11 25.45
N VAL A 80 8.62 13.60 26.17
CA VAL A 80 7.20 13.23 25.97
C VAL A 80 6.72 13.67 24.59
N GLU A 81 7.20 14.82 24.12
CA GLU A 81 6.91 15.33 22.77
C GLU A 81 7.43 14.38 21.69
N PHE A 82 8.63 13.83 21.88
CA PHE A 82 9.21 12.86 20.97
C PHE A 82 8.44 11.54 21.00
N GLU A 83 8.00 11.07 22.16
CA GLU A 83 7.15 9.88 22.28
C GLU A 83 5.82 10.07 21.53
N LEU A 84 5.16 11.21 21.72
CA LEU A 84 3.93 11.55 21.01
C LEU A 84 4.14 11.64 19.50
N TYR A 85 5.26 12.21 19.07
CA TYR A 85 5.65 12.26 17.66
C TYR A 85 5.78 10.86 17.07
N LEU A 86 6.48 9.94 17.73
CA LEU A 86 6.64 8.56 17.28
C LEU A 86 5.30 7.85 17.13
N VAL A 87 4.39 8.01 18.10
CA VAL A 87 3.05 7.40 18.04
C VAL A 87 2.26 7.93 16.84
N LYS A 88 2.27 9.26 16.63
CA LYS A 88 1.57 9.89 15.50
C LYS A 88 2.17 9.46 14.15
N GLU A 89 3.49 9.39 14.07
CA GLU A 89 4.17 8.98 12.85
C GLU A 89 3.91 7.51 12.52
N PHE A 90 3.89 6.63 13.53
CA PHE A 90 3.48 5.24 13.36
C PHE A 90 2.04 5.13 12.83
N GLN A 91 1.09 5.88 13.40
CA GLN A 91 -0.30 5.90 12.93
C GLN A 91 -0.40 6.40 11.48
N ARG A 92 0.35 7.47 11.14
CA ARG A 92 0.42 8.00 9.77
C ARG A 92 0.97 6.98 8.77
N LEU A 93 2.05 6.31 9.13
CA LEU A 93 2.67 5.28 8.28
C LEU A 93 1.75 4.07 8.09
N LYS A 94 1.07 3.63 9.15
CA LYS A 94 0.08 2.54 9.08
C LYS A 94 -1.11 2.88 8.20
N ALA A 95 -1.64 4.09 8.30
CA ALA A 95 -2.72 4.55 7.43
C ALA A 95 -2.27 4.57 5.95
N LYS A 96 -1.07 5.08 5.68
CA LYS A 96 -0.49 5.10 4.33
C LYS A 96 -0.23 3.69 3.78
N GLU A 97 0.26 2.77 4.61
CA GLU A 97 0.46 1.37 4.24
C GLU A 97 -0.87 0.71 3.83
N GLN A 98 -1.93 0.90 4.63
CA GLN A 98 -3.27 0.38 4.31
C GLN A 98 -3.83 0.96 3.01
N GLU A 99 -3.62 2.24 2.75
CA GLU A 99 -4.01 2.89 1.50
C GLU A 99 -3.26 2.28 0.30
N LEU A 100 -1.94 2.08 0.41
CA LEU A 100 -1.11 1.47 -0.62
C LEU A 100 -1.50 0.01 -0.92
N ILE A 101 -1.80 -0.79 0.11
CA ILE A 101 -2.27 -2.17 -0.06
C ILE A 101 -3.61 -2.18 -0.80
N GLY A 102 -4.56 -1.32 -0.39
CA GLY A 102 -5.84 -1.17 -1.08
C GLY A 102 -5.70 -0.74 -2.54
N TRP A 103 -4.77 0.15 -2.84
CA TRP A 103 -4.46 0.59 -4.20
C TRP A 103 -3.84 -0.53 -5.04
N SER A 104 -2.87 -1.28 -4.48
CA SER A 104 -2.23 -2.40 -5.16
C SER A 104 -3.22 -3.51 -5.55
N ALA A 105 -4.15 -3.87 -4.65
CA ALA A 105 -5.18 -4.85 -4.93
C ALA A 105 -6.14 -4.39 -6.05
N LYS A 106 -6.55 -3.10 -6.05
CA LYS A 106 -7.39 -2.52 -7.10
C LYS A 106 -6.70 -2.54 -8.46
N LEU A 107 -5.41 -2.20 -8.49
CA LEU A 107 -4.60 -2.20 -9.71
C LEU A 107 -4.46 -3.62 -10.29
N GLU A 108 -4.27 -4.62 -9.44
CA GLU A 108 -4.15 -6.01 -9.87
C GLU A 108 -5.48 -6.54 -10.42
N LEU A 109 -6.60 -6.23 -9.77
CA LEU A 109 -7.93 -6.56 -10.29
C LEU A 109 -8.20 -5.90 -11.65
N ALA A 110 -7.82 -4.64 -11.82
CA ALA A 110 -7.96 -3.95 -13.10
C ALA A 110 -7.15 -4.61 -14.22
N LYS A 111 -5.91 -5.05 -13.95
CA LYS A 111 -5.09 -5.80 -14.92
C LYS A 111 -5.73 -7.15 -15.31
N ILE A 112 -6.28 -7.87 -14.33
CA ILE A 112 -6.94 -9.15 -14.57
C ILE A 112 -8.20 -8.93 -15.44
N ASN A 113 -9.05 -7.96 -15.11
CA ASN A 113 -10.25 -7.67 -15.87
C ASN A 113 -9.94 -7.21 -17.30
N TYR A 114 -8.92 -6.35 -17.47
CA TYR A 114 -8.44 -5.97 -18.79
C TYR A 114 -7.99 -7.17 -19.61
N ARG A 115 -7.27 -8.13 -19.00
CA ARG A 115 -6.83 -9.34 -19.67
C ARG A 115 -8.02 -10.23 -20.07
N ILE A 116 -8.97 -10.45 -19.17
CA ILE A 116 -10.20 -11.20 -19.44
C ILE A 116 -10.94 -10.58 -20.65
N HIS A 117 -11.05 -9.27 -20.68
CA HIS A 117 -11.71 -8.56 -21.77
C HIS A 117 -10.95 -8.70 -23.10
N THR A 118 -9.64 -8.52 -23.11
CA THR A 118 -8.82 -8.65 -24.32
C THR A 118 -8.77 -10.09 -24.85
N ASP A 119 -8.78 -11.08 -23.98
CA ASP A 119 -8.84 -12.48 -24.36
C ASP A 119 -10.21 -12.81 -25.00
N ALA A 120 -11.33 -12.31 -24.46
CA ALA A 120 -12.65 -12.47 -25.05
C ALA A 120 -12.75 -11.82 -26.45
N ILE A 121 -12.19 -10.61 -26.63
CA ILE A 121 -12.09 -9.96 -27.93
C ILE A 121 -11.31 -10.84 -28.92
N LYS A 122 -10.13 -11.32 -28.48
CA LYS A 122 -9.25 -12.15 -29.30
C LYS A 122 -9.95 -13.43 -29.77
N GLU A 123 -10.63 -14.11 -28.88
CA GLU A 123 -11.24 -15.42 -29.17
C GLU A 123 -12.54 -15.33 -29.98
N LYS A 124 -13.34 -14.29 -29.77
CA LYS A 124 -14.69 -14.21 -30.32
C LYS A 124 -14.87 -13.18 -31.44
N LEU A 125 -14.09 -12.10 -31.43
CA LEU A 125 -14.29 -10.99 -32.36
C LEU A 125 -13.18 -10.88 -33.42
N ILE A 126 -12.01 -11.50 -33.20
CA ILE A 126 -10.91 -11.46 -34.18
C ILE A 126 -10.96 -12.70 -35.05
N PRO A 127 -11.23 -12.55 -36.41
CA PRO A 127 -11.16 -13.66 -37.33
C PRO A 127 -9.75 -14.24 -37.45
N ALA A 128 -9.62 -15.53 -37.71
CA ALA A 128 -8.33 -16.24 -37.77
C ALA A 128 -7.35 -15.71 -38.86
N GLN A 129 -7.85 -15.01 -39.90
CA GLN A 129 -7.07 -14.52 -41.05
C GLN A 129 -7.15 -12.99 -41.16
N VAL A 130 -6.69 -12.26 -40.13
CA VAL A 130 -6.63 -10.78 -40.21
C VAL A 130 -5.22 -10.27 -40.03
N SER A 131 -4.89 -9.15 -40.65
CA SER A 131 -3.62 -8.46 -40.49
C SER A 131 -3.51 -7.85 -39.07
N ARG A 132 -2.27 -7.57 -38.61
CA ARG A 132 -2.03 -6.87 -37.33
C ARG A 132 -2.73 -5.51 -37.26
N VAL A 133 -2.85 -4.80 -38.39
CA VAL A 133 -3.54 -3.50 -38.47
C VAL A 133 -5.04 -3.67 -38.23
N GLN A 134 -5.67 -4.63 -38.89
CA GLN A 134 -7.08 -4.92 -38.68
C GLN A 134 -7.37 -5.37 -37.24
N MET A 135 -6.50 -6.18 -36.66
CA MET A 135 -6.60 -6.59 -35.27
C MET A 135 -6.54 -5.38 -34.32
N SER A 136 -5.63 -4.44 -34.55
CA SER A 136 -5.52 -3.23 -33.71
C SER A 136 -6.77 -2.35 -33.79
N ILE A 137 -7.41 -2.28 -34.97
CA ILE A 137 -8.67 -1.54 -35.16
C ILE A 137 -9.81 -2.18 -34.35
N ILE A 138 -9.91 -3.52 -34.35
CA ILE A 138 -10.91 -4.22 -33.55
C ILE A 138 -10.72 -3.94 -32.07
N TYR A 139 -9.49 -4.04 -31.56
CA TYR A 139 -9.19 -3.70 -30.15
C TYR A 139 -9.51 -2.24 -29.82
N ALA A 140 -9.16 -1.31 -30.68
CA ALA A 140 -9.46 0.12 -30.49
C ALA A 140 -10.98 0.37 -30.47
N SER A 141 -11.73 -0.26 -31.39
CA SER A 141 -13.20 -0.16 -31.44
C SER A 141 -13.85 -0.71 -30.16
N GLU A 142 -13.38 -1.84 -29.66
CA GLU A 142 -13.89 -2.42 -28.40
C GLU A 142 -13.50 -1.61 -27.17
N ALA A 143 -12.32 -0.99 -27.14
CA ALA A 143 -11.95 -0.05 -26.11
C ALA A 143 -12.84 1.20 -26.13
N ASP A 144 -13.22 1.70 -27.33
CA ASP A 144 -14.11 2.84 -27.51
C ASP A 144 -15.55 2.54 -27.07
N VAL A 145 -16.02 1.30 -27.14
CA VAL A 145 -17.33 0.93 -26.58
C VAL A 145 -17.37 1.27 -25.07
N LEU A 146 -16.32 0.93 -24.32
CA LEU A 146 -16.24 1.23 -22.89
C LEU A 146 -16.07 2.73 -22.63
N ASN A 147 -15.23 3.38 -23.45
CA ASN A 147 -15.00 4.82 -23.35
C ASN A 147 -16.29 5.62 -23.58
N VAL A 148 -17.02 5.29 -24.64
CA VAL A 148 -18.32 5.95 -24.96
C VAL A 148 -19.35 5.63 -23.86
N ALA A 149 -19.41 4.40 -23.38
CA ALA A 149 -20.34 4.01 -22.33
C ALA A 149 -20.17 4.80 -21.03
N LEU A 150 -18.93 5.11 -20.64
CA LEU A 150 -18.64 5.82 -19.39
C LEU A 150 -18.44 7.32 -19.56
N PHE A 151 -17.66 7.73 -20.57
CA PHE A 151 -17.26 9.13 -20.78
C PHE A 151 -18.08 9.86 -21.84
N GLY A 152 -18.91 9.16 -22.60
CA GLY A 152 -19.71 9.71 -23.68
C GLY A 152 -18.95 10.03 -24.97
N MET A 153 -17.66 9.65 -25.09
CA MET A 153 -16.81 9.97 -26.25
C MET A 153 -15.76 8.89 -26.50
N THR A 154 -15.34 8.79 -27.75
CA THR A 154 -14.24 7.92 -28.18
C THR A 154 -12.88 8.52 -27.77
N HIS A 155 -11.83 7.70 -27.83
CA HIS A 155 -10.46 8.20 -27.62
C HIS A 155 -10.07 9.31 -28.59
N GLN A 156 -10.42 9.17 -29.87
CA GLN A 156 -10.14 10.18 -30.89
C GLN A 156 -10.86 11.51 -30.61
N GLN A 157 -12.12 11.48 -30.19
CA GLN A 157 -12.89 12.68 -29.81
C GLN A 157 -12.26 13.35 -28.58
N TRP A 158 -11.84 12.57 -27.60
CA TRP A 158 -11.17 13.09 -26.40
C TRP A 158 -9.84 13.78 -26.75
N GLN A 159 -9.00 13.18 -27.60
CA GLN A 159 -7.75 13.79 -28.06
C GLN A 159 -7.99 15.12 -28.81
N ALA A 160 -9.01 15.17 -29.65
CA ALA A 160 -9.35 16.39 -30.36
C ALA A 160 -9.77 17.53 -29.41
N GLN A 161 -10.42 17.22 -28.31
CA GLN A 161 -10.81 18.19 -27.27
C GLN A 161 -9.68 18.56 -26.30
N ASN A 162 -8.65 17.73 -26.22
CA ASN A 162 -7.54 17.89 -25.26
C ASN A 162 -6.17 17.75 -25.96
N PRO A 163 -5.82 18.60 -26.92
CA PRO A 163 -4.61 18.45 -27.75
C PRO A 163 -3.32 18.59 -26.94
N GLU A 164 -3.35 19.27 -25.80
CA GLU A 164 -2.20 19.49 -24.91
C GLU A 164 -1.92 18.29 -23.99
N LEU A 165 -2.87 17.35 -23.84
CA LEU A 165 -2.73 16.23 -22.93
C LEU A 165 -2.12 15.02 -23.66
N LYS A 166 -1.14 14.38 -23.02
CA LYS A 166 -0.51 13.15 -23.53
C LYS A 166 -1.18 11.93 -22.92
N GLY A 167 -1.21 10.81 -23.67
CA GLY A 167 -1.80 9.56 -23.19
C GLY A 167 -3.24 9.38 -23.61
N ASN A 168 -4.06 8.81 -22.77
CA ASN A 168 -5.47 8.53 -23.05
C ASN A 168 -6.38 9.06 -21.92
N GLN A 169 -7.69 9.12 -22.19
CA GLN A 169 -8.67 9.64 -21.22
C GLN A 169 -8.73 8.87 -19.91
N ARG A 170 -8.28 7.61 -19.87
CA ARG A 170 -8.22 6.81 -18.63
C ARG A 170 -7.09 7.26 -17.71
N ASP A 171 -6.02 7.88 -18.23
CA ASP A 171 -4.91 8.41 -17.45
C ASP A 171 -5.35 9.63 -16.62
N TYR A 172 -6.45 10.28 -17.02
CA TYR A 172 -7.05 11.43 -16.33
C TYR A 172 -8.36 11.10 -15.62
N ALA A 173 -8.73 9.82 -15.58
CA ALA A 173 -9.96 9.37 -14.95
C ALA A 173 -9.85 9.36 -13.42
N THR A 174 -10.95 9.66 -12.74
CA THR A 174 -11.06 9.51 -11.29
C THR A 174 -10.99 8.03 -10.86
N VAL A 175 -10.67 7.79 -9.60
CA VAL A 175 -10.64 6.43 -9.04
C VAL A 175 -11.97 5.70 -9.25
N ASN A 176 -13.10 6.39 -9.07
CA ASN A 176 -14.43 5.83 -9.29
C ASN A 176 -14.67 5.45 -10.74
N GLN A 177 -14.21 6.27 -11.69
CA GLN A 177 -14.28 5.96 -13.10
C GLN A 177 -13.41 4.76 -13.48
N LEU A 178 -12.20 4.65 -12.91
CA LEU A 178 -11.33 3.49 -13.13
C LEU A 178 -11.92 2.19 -12.57
N ILE A 179 -12.57 2.24 -11.41
CA ILE A 179 -13.30 1.10 -10.84
C ILE A 179 -14.44 0.71 -11.76
N CYS A 180 -15.22 1.67 -12.24
CA CYS A 180 -16.34 1.44 -13.15
C CYS A 180 -15.88 0.79 -14.46
N ILE A 181 -14.82 1.31 -15.09
CA ILE A 181 -14.24 0.72 -16.32
C ILE A 181 -13.80 -0.73 -16.09
N SER A 182 -13.08 -0.99 -15.00
CA SER A 182 -12.62 -2.35 -14.70
C SER A 182 -13.77 -3.35 -14.54
N ASN A 183 -14.87 -2.95 -13.92
CA ASN A 183 -16.07 -3.77 -13.83
C ASN A 183 -16.73 -3.96 -15.21
N MET A 184 -16.80 -2.90 -16.01
CA MET A 184 -17.38 -2.95 -17.35
C MET A 184 -16.57 -3.83 -18.31
N GLU A 185 -15.24 -3.87 -18.18
CA GLU A 185 -14.38 -4.77 -18.94
C GLU A 185 -14.77 -6.24 -18.74
N ASN A 186 -14.99 -6.64 -17.50
CA ASN A 186 -15.42 -8.00 -17.17
C ASN A 186 -16.83 -8.30 -17.72
N ILE A 187 -17.78 -7.39 -17.51
CA ILE A 187 -19.16 -7.54 -18.01
C ILE A 187 -19.18 -7.59 -19.54
N ASN A 188 -18.39 -6.74 -20.20
CA ASN A 188 -18.31 -6.75 -21.66
C ASN A 188 -17.70 -8.06 -22.19
N ALA A 189 -16.71 -8.63 -21.51
CA ALA A 189 -16.16 -9.93 -21.87
C ALA A 189 -17.23 -11.04 -21.84
N VAL A 190 -18.10 -11.07 -20.81
CA VAL A 190 -19.22 -11.99 -20.74
C VAL A 190 -20.17 -11.78 -21.90
N MET A 191 -20.56 -10.53 -22.18
CA MET A 191 -21.47 -10.22 -23.29
C MET A 191 -20.88 -10.55 -24.67
N ILE A 192 -19.55 -10.42 -24.85
CA ILE A 192 -18.85 -10.86 -26.07
C ILE A 192 -18.91 -12.37 -26.20
N ASN A 193 -18.67 -13.12 -25.13
CA ASN A 193 -18.76 -14.58 -25.13
C ASN A 193 -20.18 -15.08 -25.43
N ASP A 194 -21.18 -14.36 -24.98
CA ASP A 194 -22.61 -14.63 -25.28
C ASP A 194 -23.02 -14.20 -26.69
N GLY A 195 -22.12 -13.62 -27.50
CA GLY A 195 -22.39 -13.20 -28.85
C GLY A 195 -23.27 -11.96 -28.98
N ILE A 196 -23.38 -11.13 -27.92
CA ILE A 196 -24.22 -9.91 -27.96
C ILE A 196 -23.60 -8.87 -28.91
N PRO A 197 -24.34 -8.35 -29.90
CA PRO A 197 -23.84 -7.36 -30.83
C PRO A 197 -23.37 -6.07 -30.16
N GLN A 198 -22.33 -5.43 -30.72
CA GLN A 198 -21.69 -4.23 -30.13
C GLN A 198 -22.67 -3.08 -29.79
N PRO A 199 -23.67 -2.71 -30.63
CA PRO A 199 -24.63 -1.66 -30.28
C PRO A 199 -25.47 -1.98 -29.03
N GLN A 200 -25.84 -3.25 -28.87
CA GLN A 200 -26.59 -3.69 -27.70
C GLN A 200 -25.70 -3.70 -26.44
N ARG A 201 -24.41 -4.10 -26.56
CA ARG A 201 -23.44 -4.07 -25.49
C ARG A 201 -23.21 -2.63 -25.04
N LEU A 202 -23.01 -1.69 -25.97
CA LEU A 202 -22.84 -0.27 -25.66
C LEU A 202 -23.99 0.26 -24.80
N LYS A 203 -25.25 0.00 -25.19
CA LYS A 203 -26.43 0.44 -24.44
C LYS A 203 -26.44 -0.11 -23.01
N LYS A 204 -26.25 -1.41 -22.86
CA LYS A 204 -26.21 -2.07 -21.53
C LYS A 204 -25.07 -1.55 -20.68
N LEU A 205 -23.88 -1.37 -21.23
CA LEU A 205 -22.72 -0.86 -20.52
C LEU A 205 -22.93 0.59 -20.07
N ASN A 206 -23.58 1.42 -20.86
CA ASN A 206 -23.93 2.79 -20.46
C ASN A 206 -24.92 2.80 -19.27
N GLU A 207 -25.96 1.97 -19.29
CA GLU A 207 -26.90 1.81 -18.17
C GLU A 207 -26.16 1.37 -16.88
N ILE A 208 -25.24 0.41 -17.00
CA ILE A 208 -24.40 -0.08 -15.92
C ILE A 208 -23.46 1.04 -15.40
N ALA A 209 -22.82 1.78 -16.30
CA ALA A 209 -21.93 2.88 -15.94
C ALA A 209 -22.67 3.95 -15.11
N ILE A 210 -23.86 4.36 -15.54
CA ILE A 210 -24.70 5.34 -14.81
C ILE A 210 -25.03 4.82 -13.40
N GLN A 211 -25.46 3.56 -13.29
CA GLN A 211 -25.80 2.96 -12.00
C GLN A 211 -24.58 2.86 -11.06
N GLN A 212 -23.45 2.36 -11.58
CA GLN A 212 -22.23 2.21 -10.78
C GLN A 212 -21.66 3.55 -10.34
N MET A 213 -21.61 4.54 -11.24
CA MET A 213 -21.08 5.87 -10.90
C MET A 213 -21.92 6.55 -9.82
N ARG A 214 -23.26 6.38 -9.85
CA ARG A 214 -24.13 6.87 -8.77
C ARG A 214 -23.76 6.26 -7.43
N ILE A 215 -23.64 4.93 -7.35
CA ILE A 215 -23.29 4.23 -6.10
C ILE A 215 -21.90 4.62 -5.60
N LEU A 216 -20.90 4.70 -6.50
CA LEU A 216 -19.53 5.04 -6.15
C LEU A 216 -19.43 6.48 -5.62
N SER A 217 -20.19 7.41 -6.20
CA SER A 217 -20.24 8.80 -5.71
C SER A 217 -20.90 8.93 -4.34
N GLU A 218 -21.93 8.13 -4.05
CA GLU A 218 -22.58 8.10 -2.72
C GLU A 218 -21.64 7.53 -1.66
N VAL A 219 -20.81 6.53 -1.99
CA VAL A 219 -19.83 5.96 -1.05
C VAL A 219 -18.74 6.96 -0.69
N ASP A 220 -18.25 7.75 -1.66
CA ASP A 220 -17.28 8.82 -1.39
C ASP A 220 -17.87 9.92 -0.53
N GLY A 221 -19.10 10.33 -0.78
CA GLY A 221 -19.80 11.34 0.05
C GLY A 221 -19.94 10.93 1.52
N ARG A 222 -20.11 9.65 1.82
CA ARG A 222 -20.19 9.15 3.21
C ARG A 222 -18.84 9.13 3.95
N LYS A 223 -17.70 9.09 3.26
CA LYS A 223 -16.37 9.13 3.89
C LYS A 223 -16.05 10.50 4.48
N TYR A 224 -16.65 11.56 3.96
CA TYR A 224 -16.44 12.94 4.43
C TYR A 224 -17.42 13.37 5.52
N LEU A 225 -18.39 12.52 5.87
CA LEU A 225 -19.41 12.80 6.91
C LEU A 225 -19.13 12.07 8.25
N LYS A 226 -17.96 11.48 8.41
CA LYS A 226 -17.43 10.89 9.66
C LYS A 226 -16.19 11.65 10.08
#